data_3f9187918dce7fd8dd21c5f03f0bfdb3
#
_entry.id   3f9187918dce7fd8dd21c5f03f0bfdb3
#
_cell.length_a   1.000
_cell.length_b   1.000
_cell.length_c   1.000
_cell.angle_alpha   90.00
_cell.angle_beta   90.00
_cell.angle_gamma   90.00
#
_symmetry.space_group_name_H-M   'P 1'
#
loop_
_entity.id
_entity.type
_entity.pdbx_description
1 polymer ?
#
loop_
_entity_poly.entity_id
_entity_poly.type
_entity_poly.pdbx_seq_one_letter_code
_entity_poly.pdbx_strand_id
1 'polypeptide(L)'
;MSDWKFSTERESTVEDSVVAWAENHGWVARPMSYRGRRGCRDYDFYREGRIVMMEFKKPTGGELSGNQVRERQRLAEAGITIHVVDTICDGINLLKGQM
;
A
#
# COMPACT_ATOMS: atom_id res chain seq x y z
N MET A 1 -14.78 -20.26 -9.29
CA MET A 1 -14.16 -20.09 -9.30
C MET A 1 -13.34 -20.05 -8.67
N SER A 2 -13.11 -19.75 -8.40
CA SER A 2 -11.93 -19.77 -8.01
C SER A 2 -11.67 -19.95 -6.65
N ASP A 3 -10.78 -20.75 -6.34
CA ASP A 3 -10.36 -20.99 -4.98
C ASP A 3 -9.51 -19.90 -4.45
N TRP A 4 -9.12 -18.96 -5.28
CA TRP A 4 -8.21 -17.90 -4.86
C TRP A 4 -8.73 -17.14 -3.64
N LYS A 5 -10.01 -16.97 -3.53
CA LYS A 5 -10.56 -16.20 -2.42
C LYS A 5 -10.53 -16.93 -1.09
N PHE A 6 -10.24 -18.20 -1.10
CA PHE A 6 -10.12 -18.99 0.12
C PHE A 6 -8.68 -19.32 0.44
N SER A 7 -7.78 -19.01 -0.46
CA SER A 7 -6.37 -19.21 -0.24
C SER A 7 -5.80 -18.05 0.52
N THR A 8 -4.60 -18.22 1.00
CA THR A 8 -3.85 -17.11 1.54
C THR A 8 -3.64 -16.09 0.42
N GLU A 9 -4.07 -14.88 0.64
CA GLU A 9 -3.88 -13.82 -0.32
C GLU A 9 -2.40 -13.55 -0.50
N ARG A 10 -2.00 -13.31 -1.73
CA ARG A 10 -0.64 -12.90 -2.03
C ARG A 10 -0.54 -11.40 -1.89
N GLU A 11 0.67 -10.92 -1.61
CA GLU A 11 0.95 -9.50 -1.58
C GLU A 11 0.49 -8.82 -2.87
N SER A 12 0.80 -9.42 -4.04
CA SER A 12 0.39 -8.87 -5.33
C SER A 12 -1.13 -8.86 -5.51
N THR A 13 -1.84 -9.84 -4.94
CA THR A 13 -3.31 -9.87 -5.00
C THR A 13 -3.91 -8.74 -4.19
N VAL A 14 -3.36 -8.49 -3.01
CA VAL A 14 -3.81 -7.38 -2.15
C VAL A 14 -3.57 -6.06 -2.88
N GLU A 15 -2.37 -5.87 -3.40
CA GLU A 15 -2.01 -4.66 -4.14
C GLU A 15 -2.95 -4.43 -5.32
N ASP A 16 -3.10 -5.45 -6.18
CA ASP A 16 -3.91 -5.32 -7.39
C ASP A 16 -5.36 -4.97 -7.06
N SER A 17 -5.92 -5.60 -6.03
CA SER A 17 -7.30 -5.37 -5.64
C SER A 17 -7.51 -3.98 -5.07
N VAL A 18 -6.58 -3.51 -4.25
CA VAL A 18 -6.67 -2.16 -3.67
C VAL A 18 -6.52 -1.11 -4.77
N VAL A 19 -5.58 -1.31 -5.68
CA VAL A 19 -5.35 -0.38 -6.80
C VAL A 19 -6.59 -0.31 -7.68
N ALA A 20 -7.18 -1.46 -8.03
CA ALA A 20 -8.38 -1.49 -8.87
C ALA A 20 -9.55 -0.78 -8.20
N TRP A 21 -9.75 -1.04 -6.90
CA TRP A 21 -10.80 -0.36 -6.16
C TRP A 21 -10.58 1.15 -6.15
N ALA A 22 -9.34 1.56 -5.90
CA ALA A 22 -8.98 2.98 -5.83
C ALA A 22 -9.29 3.68 -7.14
N GLU A 23 -8.87 3.10 -8.25
CA GLU A 23 -9.09 3.70 -9.57
C GLU A 23 -10.57 3.79 -9.91
N ASN A 24 -11.37 2.85 -9.44
CA ASN A 24 -12.82 2.88 -9.64
C ASN A 24 -13.51 3.91 -8.73
N HIS A 25 -12.81 4.48 -7.77
CA HIS A 25 -13.38 5.42 -6.81
C HIS A 25 -12.70 6.80 -6.84
N GLY A 26 -12.10 7.13 -7.97
CA GLY A 26 -11.58 8.48 -8.19
C GLY A 26 -10.18 8.73 -7.69
N TRP A 27 -9.46 7.70 -7.29
CA TRP A 27 -8.07 7.84 -6.89
C TRP A 27 -7.15 7.66 -8.08
N VAL A 28 -6.08 8.45 -8.10
CA VAL A 28 -4.98 8.25 -9.04
C VAL A 28 -3.97 7.38 -8.30
N ALA A 29 -3.71 6.18 -8.81
CA ALA A 29 -2.78 5.24 -8.19
C ALA A 29 -1.47 5.24 -8.98
N ARG A 30 -0.35 5.38 -8.28
CA ARG A 30 0.97 5.41 -8.93
C ARG A 30 1.92 4.47 -8.22
N PRO A 31 2.50 3.50 -8.96
CA PRO A 31 3.57 2.67 -8.39
C PRO A 31 4.80 3.53 -8.16
N MET A 32 5.48 3.29 -7.07
CA MET A 32 6.60 4.11 -6.64
C MET A 32 7.90 3.33 -6.62
N SER A 33 8.98 3.99 -6.98
CA SER A 33 10.32 3.46 -6.80
C SER A 33 11.28 4.64 -6.65
N TYR A 34 12.33 4.43 -5.86
CA TYR A 34 13.36 5.43 -5.74
C TYR A 34 14.47 5.16 -6.74
N ARG A 35 14.99 6.21 -7.32
CA ARG A 35 16.13 6.11 -8.18
C ARG A 35 17.40 6.09 -7.32
N GLY A 36 18.13 4.99 -7.41
CA GLY A 36 19.42 4.90 -6.73
C GLY A 36 19.36 4.67 -5.24
N ARG A 37 18.18 4.34 -4.67
CA ARG A 37 18.10 3.98 -3.24
C ARG A 37 17.01 2.95 -3.03
N ARG A 38 17.06 2.30 -1.86
CA ARG A 38 16.14 1.23 -1.48
C ARG A 38 15.15 1.71 -0.44
N GLY A 39 14.12 0.92 -0.23
CA GLY A 39 13.15 1.16 0.85
C GLY A 39 11.94 1.97 0.44
N CYS A 40 11.76 2.22 -0.86
CA CYS A 40 10.57 2.95 -1.33
C CYS A 40 9.30 2.14 -1.07
N ARG A 41 8.24 2.85 -0.70
CA ARG A 41 6.91 2.25 -0.59
C ARG A 41 6.41 1.84 -1.97
N ASP A 42 5.35 1.02 -1.99
CA ASP A 42 4.86 0.42 -3.23
C ASP A 42 4.00 1.35 -4.07
N TYR A 43 3.10 2.10 -3.44
CA TYR A 43 2.15 2.95 -4.17
C TYR A 43 1.84 4.23 -3.42
N ASP A 44 1.59 5.27 -4.20
CA ASP A 44 0.93 6.49 -3.74
C ASP A 44 -0.45 6.56 -4.38
N PHE A 45 -1.41 7.09 -3.62
CA PHE A 45 -2.79 7.29 -4.08
C PHE A 45 -3.14 8.76 -3.85
N TYR A 46 -3.65 9.41 -4.89
CA TYR A 46 -3.97 10.83 -4.85
C TYR A 46 -5.45 11.06 -5.16
N ARG A 47 -6.12 11.87 -4.35
CA ARG A 47 -7.51 12.22 -4.58
C ARG A 47 -7.84 13.52 -3.86
N GLU A 48 -8.30 14.53 -4.62
CA GLU A 48 -8.80 15.79 -4.05
C GLU A 48 -7.82 16.42 -3.06
N GLY A 49 -6.55 16.48 -3.43
CA GLY A 49 -5.51 17.06 -2.61
C GLY A 49 -4.99 16.16 -1.51
N ARG A 50 -5.48 14.94 -1.39
CA ARG A 50 -5.03 13.99 -0.39
C ARG A 50 -4.09 12.97 -0.99
N ILE A 51 -3.13 12.54 -0.18
CA ILE A 51 -2.13 11.57 -0.57
C ILE A 51 -2.13 10.46 0.47
N VAL A 52 -2.26 9.22 0.01
CA VAL A 52 -2.14 8.05 0.88
C VAL A 52 -1.00 7.21 0.33
N MET A 53 -0.02 6.90 1.16
CA MET A 53 1.16 6.13 0.80
C MET A 53 1.04 4.74 1.40
N MET A 54 1.19 3.70 0.57
CA MET A 54 1.02 2.33 1.04
C MET A 54 2.21 1.45 0.69
N GLU A 55 2.51 0.56 1.63
CA GLU A 55 3.44 -0.54 1.46
C GLU A 55 2.63 -1.82 1.65
N PHE A 56 2.68 -2.74 0.69
CA PHE A 56 1.89 -3.96 0.75
C PHE A 56 2.71 -5.14 1.27
N LYS A 57 2.09 -5.95 2.11
CA LYS A 57 2.71 -7.15 2.69
C LYS A 57 1.76 -8.33 2.58
N LYS A 58 2.32 -9.53 2.67
CA LYS A 58 1.50 -10.73 2.74
C LYS A 58 0.64 -10.71 3.99
N PRO A 59 -0.58 -11.24 3.92
CA PRO A 59 -1.47 -11.28 5.09
C PRO A 59 -0.87 -12.04 6.27
N THR A 60 -0.05 -13.06 6.00
CA THR A 60 0.60 -13.83 7.06
C THR A 60 2.08 -13.94 6.78
N GLY A 61 2.88 -13.65 7.79
CA GLY A 61 4.33 -13.83 7.71
C GLY A 61 5.07 -12.82 6.86
N GLY A 62 4.40 -11.80 6.36
CA GLY A 62 5.07 -10.77 5.59
C GLY A 62 5.77 -9.79 6.51
N GLU A 63 7.00 -9.44 6.17
CA GLU A 63 7.78 -8.49 6.94
C GLU A 63 8.34 -7.40 6.05
N LEU A 64 8.53 -6.23 6.63
CA LEU A 64 9.22 -5.16 5.95
C LEU A 64 10.72 -5.46 5.92
N SER A 65 11.38 -5.11 4.82
CA SER A 65 12.84 -5.17 4.78
C SER A 65 13.42 -4.12 5.72
N GLY A 66 14.67 -4.29 6.10
CA GLY A 66 15.36 -3.31 6.93
C GLY A 66 15.38 -1.93 6.30
N ASN A 67 15.51 -1.86 4.97
CA ASN A 67 15.47 -0.60 4.25
C ASN A 67 14.09 0.06 4.33
N GLN A 68 13.02 -0.72 4.25
CA GLN A 68 11.66 -0.19 4.37
C GLN A 68 11.38 0.30 5.78
N VAL A 69 11.83 -0.42 6.80
CA VAL A 69 11.66 0.01 8.20
C VAL A 69 12.37 1.35 8.42
N ARG A 70 13.60 1.46 7.98
CA ARG A 70 14.37 2.70 8.16
C ARG A 70 13.73 3.88 7.41
N GLU A 71 13.24 3.62 6.20
CA GLU A 71 12.61 4.68 5.40
C GLU A 71 11.31 5.14 6.04
N ARG A 72 10.49 4.21 6.56
CA ARG A 72 9.27 4.57 7.27
C ARG A 72 9.57 5.46 8.47
N GLN A 73 10.62 5.13 9.23
CA GLN A 73 11.01 5.94 10.38
C GLN A 73 11.45 7.33 9.96
N ARG A 74 12.24 7.41 8.90
CA ARG A 74 12.75 8.68 8.40
C ARG A 74 11.63 9.59 7.92
N LEU A 75 10.67 9.02 7.20
CA LEU A 75 9.52 9.77 6.73
C LEU A 75 8.59 10.17 7.88
N ALA A 76 8.45 9.30 8.89
CA ALA A 76 7.65 9.62 10.07
C ALA A 76 8.24 10.83 10.81
N GLU A 77 9.56 10.92 10.89
CA GLU A 77 10.23 12.08 11.48
C GLU A 77 9.96 13.34 10.69
N ALA A 78 9.72 13.22 9.39
CA ALA A 78 9.35 14.34 8.53
C ALA A 78 7.85 14.60 8.51
N GLY A 79 7.07 13.91 9.33
CA GLY A 79 5.63 14.07 9.40
C GLY A 79 4.84 13.28 8.36
N ILE A 80 5.47 12.31 7.72
CA ILE A 80 4.86 11.54 6.64
C ILE A 80 4.60 10.10 7.11
N THR A 81 3.38 9.61 6.90
CA THR A 81 3.01 8.25 7.29
C THR A 81 2.93 7.36 6.07
N ILE A 82 3.62 6.22 6.12
CA ILE A 82 3.44 5.15 5.15
C ILE A 82 2.62 4.07 5.84
N HIS A 83 1.48 3.71 5.24
CA HIS A 83 0.60 2.68 5.79
C HIS A 83 1.04 1.32 5.27
N VAL A 84 1.22 0.38 6.18
CA VAL A 84 1.52 -1.00 5.81
C VAL A 84 0.19 -1.75 5.73
N VAL A 85 -0.08 -2.32 4.56
CA VAL A 85 -1.36 -2.96 4.27
C VAL A 85 -1.11 -4.42 3.93
N ASP A 86 -1.79 -5.31 4.64
CA ASP A 86 -1.65 -6.74 4.42
C ASP A 86 -2.97 -7.43 4.07
N THR A 87 -4.08 -6.69 4.02
CA THR A 87 -5.36 -7.22 3.55
C THR A 87 -6.02 -6.23 2.61
N ILE A 88 -6.85 -6.75 1.72
CA ILE A 88 -7.62 -5.94 0.78
C ILE A 88 -8.54 -4.99 1.55
N CYS A 89 -9.20 -5.52 2.56
CA CYS A 89 -10.15 -4.75 3.37
C CYS A 89 -9.47 -3.55 4.04
N ASP A 90 -8.31 -3.77 4.63
CA ASP A 90 -7.58 -2.68 5.30
C ASP A 90 -7.18 -1.59 4.32
N GLY A 91 -6.69 -1.98 3.15
CA GLY A 91 -6.29 -1.00 2.14
C GLY A 91 -7.47 -0.15 1.67
N ILE A 92 -8.59 -0.80 1.38
CA ILE A 92 -9.80 -0.10 0.96
C ILE A 92 -10.31 0.82 2.06
N ASN A 93 -10.32 0.34 3.30
CA ASN A 93 -10.80 1.15 4.43
C ASN A 93 -9.94 2.39 4.67
N LEU A 94 -8.63 2.28 4.48
CA LEU A 94 -7.75 3.44 4.56
C LEU A 94 -8.15 4.49 3.53
N LEU A 95 -8.37 4.08 2.29
CA LEU A 95 -8.76 5.00 1.23
C LEU A 95 -10.13 5.61 1.49
N LYS A 96 -11.10 4.79 1.93
CA LYS A 96 -12.43 5.29 2.28
C LYS A 96 -12.36 6.34 3.38
N GLY A 97 -11.50 6.14 4.35
CA GLY A 97 -11.35 7.08 5.47
C GLY A 97 -10.83 8.46 5.03
N GLN A 98 -10.25 8.54 3.85
CA GLN A 98 -9.73 9.80 3.30
C GLN A 98 -10.67 10.43 2.27
N MET A 99 -11.82 9.84 2.03
CA MET A 99 -12.78 10.34 1.04
C MET A 99 -13.81 11.30 1.61
#